data_33d0a153d2f0fc22abdf0b64c7fc4623
#
_entry.id   33d0a153d2f0fc22abdf0b64c7fc4623
#
_cell.length_a   1.000
_cell.length_b   1.000
_cell.length_c   1.000
_cell.angle_alpha   90.00
_cell.angle_beta   90.00
_cell.angle_gamma   90.00
#
_symmetry.space_group_name_H-M   'P 1'
#
loop_
_entity.id
_entity.type
_entity.pdbx_description
1 polymer ?
#
loop_
_entity_poly.entity_id
_entity_poly.type
_entity_poly.pdbx_seq_one_letter_code
_entity_poly.pdbx_strand_id
1 'polypeptide(L)'
;MKEYMTRVSDKLLLEHLESKGAVLVEGAKWCGKTTSAKQFAKSYIEMDRPDMTEQYKSMAKIKPSGLLEGEVPHLIDEWQIAPNLWNAVRYEVDQRDEFGQFILTGSSVPAKFDDSTHTGTGRIVRMKMRPMSLFESRDSSGQVSLGELFEGKDITGTDNHTIDDIAYLICRGGWPKAIGQTQKVSLKQARDYFDAVVNDDISRVDGVKRDPERTKRLMRSYARNIATQAALETIRDDVKLNDTDTFDKETVYSYLNALKKIFVIEDSRAWNPNLRSKTAIRTTDTRYFVDPSIATASLGLGPKDLVNDLNFMGLIFENLCVRDLRIYTDVLDGDVYHYRDKTGLECDAVVHLRNGDYGLIEIKLGGDDLINEGAASLLRLSEKIDTDKMHKPSFMMVLCGVAPFAYKREDGVFVVPISCLKD
;
A
#
# COMPACT_ATOMS: atom_id res chain seq x y z
N MET A 1 -5.23 -27.98 2.66
CA MET A 1 -4.87 -26.63 2.21
C MET A 1 -5.45 -25.64 3.22
N LYS A 2 -4.74 -24.54 3.56
CA LYS A 2 -5.38 -23.46 4.35
C LYS A 2 -6.51 -22.87 3.51
N GLU A 3 -7.63 -22.57 4.14
CA GLU A 3 -8.76 -21.87 3.52
C GLU A 3 -8.30 -20.53 2.97
N TYR A 4 -8.81 -20.12 1.81
CA TYR A 4 -8.54 -18.81 1.24
C TYR A 4 -9.18 -17.72 2.12
N MET A 5 -8.39 -16.71 2.45
CA MET A 5 -8.90 -15.52 3.13
C MET A 5 -9.25 -14.47 2.08
N THR A 6 -10.56 -14.18 1.96
CA THR A 6 -11.08 -13.18 1.03
C THR A 6 -10.39 -11.84 1.23
N ARG A 7 -10.01 -11.19 0.14
CA ARG A 7 -9.36 -9.89 0.12
C ARG A 7 -10.37 -8.80 -0.22
N VAL A 8 -10.18 -7.63 0.33
CA VAL A 8 -10.95 -6.44 -0.09
C VAL A 8 -10.75 -6.19 -1.59
N SER A 9 -9.53 -6.35 -2.06
CA SER A 9 -9.17 -6.21 -3.48
C SER A 9 -9.83 -7.23 -4.42
N ASP A 10 -10.44 -8.31 -3.92
CA ASP A 10 -11.17 -9.28 -4.76
C ASP A 10 -12.39 -8.65 -5.43
N LYS A 11 -13.08 -7.73 -4.73
CA LYS A 11 -14.20 -6.96 -5.30
C LYS A 11 -13.73 -6.14 -6.50
N LEU A 12 -12.62 -5.42 -6.33
CA LEU A 12 -12.04 -4.58 -7.37
C LEU A 12 -11.57 -5.42 -8.58
N LEU A 13 -11.00 -6.61 -8.34
CA LEU A 13 -10.61 -7.52 -9.42
C LEU A 13 -11.83 -7.96 -10.26
N LEU A 14 -12.95 -8.29 -9.61
CA LEU A 14 -14.20 -8.66 -10.30
C LEU A 14 -14.75 -7.51 -11.14
N GLU A 15 -14.85 -6.31 -10.58
CA GLU A 15 -15.31 -5.10 -11.28
C GLU A 15 -14.43 -4.79 -12.52
N HIS A 16 -13.13 -4.95 -12.36
CA HIS A 16 -12.21 -4.78 -13.49
C HIS A 16 -12.37 -5.85 -14.56
N LEU A 17 -12.60 -7.11 -14.20
CA LEU A 17 -12.87 -8.19 -15.17
C LEU A 17 -14.19 -7.99 -15.91
N GLU A 18 -15.18 -7.35 -15.28
CA GLU A 18 -16.45 -7.00 -15.92
C GLU A 18 -16.35 -5.80 -16.88
N SER A 19 -15.30 -4.99 -16.78
CA SER A 19 -15.17 -3.72 -17.52
C SER A 19 -13.98 -3.65 -18.46
N LYS A 20 -13.03 -4.59 -18.38
CA LYS A 20 -11.78 -4.60 -19.16
C LYS A 20 -11.45 -5.99 -19.67
N GLY A 21 -10.77 -6.05 -20.82
CA GLY A 21 -10.31 -7.32 -21.40
C GLY A 21 -9.23 -8.00 -20.57
N ALA A 22 -8.39 -7.24 -19.88
CA ALA A 22 -7.35 -7.79 -19.02
C ALA A 22 -7.12 -6.94 -17.76
N VAL A 23 -6.71 -7.59 -16.67
CA VAL A 23 -6.36 -6.96 -15.39
C VAL A 23 -4.93 -7.34 -15.02
N LEU A 24 -4.07 -6.34 -14.79
CA LEU A 24 -2.76 -6.54 -14.18
C LEU A 24 -2.84 -6.32 -12.68
N VAL A 25 -2.67 -7.37 -11.90
CA VAL A 25 -2.53 -7.33 -10.43
C VAL A 25 -1.05 -7.18 -10.07
N GLU A 26 -0.65 -6.00 -9.66
CA GLU A 26 0.73 -5.69 -9.29
C GLU A 26 0.87 -5.40 -7.78
N GLY A 27 2.04 -5.64 -7.20
CA GLY A 27 2.29 -5.41 -5.77
C GLY A 27 3.47 -6.20 -5.24
N ALA A 28 3.80 -5.98 -3.97
CA ALA A 28 4.93 -6.60 -3.29
C ALA A 28 4.92 -8.13 -3.42
N LYS A 29 6.09 -8.75 -3.43
CA LYS A 29 6.17 -10.20 -3.29
C LYS A 29 5.50 -10.64 -1.99
N TRP A 30 4.95 -11.86 -1.97
CA TRP A 30 4.30 -12.49 -0.82
C TRP A 30 3.01 -11.83 -0.32
N CYS A 31 2.52 -10.74 -0.96
CA CYS A 31 1.24 -10.12 -0.56
C CYS A 31 -0.01 -10.93 -0.95
N GLY A 32 0.13 -11.98 -1.79
CA GLY A 32 -0.94 -12.92 -2.09
C GLY A 32 -1.52 -12.86 -3.51
N LYS A 33 -0.93 -12.08 -4.44
CA LYS A 33 -1.43 -11.87 -5.82
C LYS A 33 -1.84 -13.15 -6.54
N THR A 34 -0.91 -14.09 -6.68
CA THR A 34 -1.15 -15.38 -7.36
C THR A 34 -2.29 -16.15 -6.71
N THR A 35 -2.35 -16.15 -5.37
CA THR A 35 -3.38 -16.88 -4.62
C THR A 35 -4.77 -16.27 -4.86
N SER A 36 -4.90 -14.95 -4.83
CA SER A 36 -6.15 -14.25 -5.14
C SER A 36 -6.53 -14.42 -6.61
N ALA A 37 -5.61 -14.19 -7.54
CA ALA A 37 -5.87 -14.32 -8.96
C ALA A 37 -6.38 -15.72 -9.34
N LYS A 38 -5.83 -16.78 -8.73
CA LYS A 38 -6.27 -18.18 -8.94
C LYS A 38 -7.71 -18.46 -8.45
N GLN A 39 -8.30 -17.63 -7.57
CA GLN A 39 -9.71 -17.79 -7.17
C GLN A 39 -10.67 -17.46 -8.32
N PHE A 40 -10.24 -16.58 -9.23
CA PHE A 40 -11.07 -16.04 -10.31
C PHE A 40 -10.68 -16.58 -11.70
N ALA A 41 -9.48 -17.15 -11.82
CA ALA A 41 -9.01 -17.75 -13.07
C ALA A 41 -9.59 -19.14 -13.31
N LYS A 42 -10.01 -19.42 -14.57
CA LYS A 42 -10.44 -20.77 -14.98
C LYS A 42 -9.29 -21.62 -15.55
N SER A 43 -8.26 -20.95 -16.06
CA SER A 43 -7.01 -21.60 -16.47
C SER A 43 -5.82 -20.72 -16.14
N TYR A 44 -4.61 -21.27 -16.06
CA TYR A 44 -3.43 -20.49 -15.71
C TYR A 44 -2.13 -21.07 -16.23
N ILE A 45 -1.14 -20.21 -16.42
CA ILE A 45 0.27 -20.53 -16.60
C ILE A 45 1.11 -19.81 -15.56
N GLU A 46 2.14 -20.48 -15.05
CA GLU A 46 3.14 -19.93 -14.12
C GLU A 46 4.46 -19.78 -14.89
N MET A 47 4.81 -18.52 -15.21
CA MET A 47 5.99 -18.22 -16.04
C MET A 47 7.31 -18.55 -15.37
N ASP A 48 7.33 -18.62 -14.03
CA ASP A 48 8.49 -18.97 -13.21
C ASP A 48 8.63 -20.47 -12.91
N ARG A 49 7.76 -21.29 -13.47
CA ARG A 49 7.79 -22.73 -13.28
C ARG A 49 9.13 -23.33 -13.76
N PRO A 50 9.97 -23.93 -12.87
CA PRO A 50 11.37 -24.21 -13.15
C PRO A 50 11.61 -25.11 -14.36
N ASP A 51 10.73 -26.08 -14.61
CA ASP A 51 10.80 -27.02 -15.75
C ASP A 51 10.31 -26.44 -17.08
N MET A 52 9.63 -25.28 -17.06
CA MET A 52 8.98 -24.68 -18.23
C MET A 52 9.43 -23.25 -18.57
N THR A 53 10.11 -22.55 -17.65
CA THR A 53 10.44 -21.13 -17.78
C THR A 53 11.15 -20.81 -19.10
N GLU A 54 12.16 -21.56 -19.50
CA GLU A 54 12.91 -21.31 -20.73
C GLU A 54 12.07 -21.61 -21.98
N GLN A 55 11.21 -22.62 -21.92
CA GLN A 55 10.27 -22.93 -22.98
C GLN A 55 9.23 -21.80 -23.12
N TYR A 56 8.66 -21.32 -22.04
CA TYR A 56 7.71 -20.21 -22.05
C TYR A 56 8.34 -18.92 -22.57
N LYS A 57 9.57 -18.58 -22.18
CA LYS A 57 10.31 -17.45 -22.76
C LYS A 57 10.50 -17.58 -24.27
N SER A 58 10.81 -18.78 -24.76
CA SER A 58 10.96 -19.06 -26.19
C SER A 58 9.63 -18.94 -26.91
N MET A 59 8.56 -19.53 -26.39
CA MET A 59 7.20 -19.41 -26.95
C MET A 59 6.74 -17.96 -26.99
N ALA A 60 6.95 -17.20 -25.93
CA ALA A 60 6.60 -15.79 -25.87
C ALA A 60 7.29 -14.95 -26.95
N LYS A 61 8.49 -15.35 -27.41
CA LYS A 61 9.21 -14.68 -28.51
C LYS A 61 8.72 -15.11 -29.88
N ILE A 62 8.42 -16.40 -30.09
CA ILE A 62 8.13 -16.99 -31.43
C ILE A 62 6.64 -16.99 -31.71
N LYS A 63 5.81 -17.45 -30.78
CA LYS A 63 4.35 -17.59 -30.91
C LYS A 63 3.69 -17.29 -29.56
N PRO A 64 3.62 -16.01 -29.13
CA PRO A 64 3.05 -15.64 -27.83
C PRO A 64 1.59 -16.05 -27.68
N SER A 65 0.81 -16.13 -28.79
CA SER A 65 -0.59 -16.57 -28.76
C SER A 65 -0.79 -17.97 -28.15
N GLY A 66 0.20 -18.87 -28.28
CA GLY A 66 0.11 -20.20 -27.66
C GLY A 66 0.13 -20.19 -26.13
N LEU A 67 0.61 -19.09 -25.50
CA LEU A 67 0.57 -18.87 -24.05
C LEU A 67 -0.72 -18.17 -23.59
N LEU A 68 -1.59 -17.78 -24.51
CA LEU A 68 -2.86 -17.09 -24.26
C LEU A 68 -4.08 -18.01 -24.47
N GLU A 69 -3.81 -19.29 -24.80
CA GLU A 69 -4.83 -20.31 -25.00
C GLU A 69 -5.28 -20.87 -23.63
N GLY A 70 -6.61 -21.01 -23.44
CA GLY A 70 -7.19 -21.56 -22.21
C GLY A 70 -8.59 -21.02 -21.94
N GLU A 71 -9.23 -21.57 -20.90
CA GLU A 71 -10.52 -21.06 -20.43
C GLU A 71 -10.32 -19.69 -19.75
N VAL A 72 -11.23 -18.76 -20.01
CA VAL A 72 -11.15 -17.37 -19.52
C VAL A 72 -11.99 -17.15 -18.25
N PRO A 73 -11.52 -16.33 -17.31
CA PRO A 73 -10.26 -15.58 -17.28
C PRO A 73 -9.02 -16.49 -17.25
N HIS A 74 -8.03 -16.22 -18.14
CA HIS A 74 -6.76 -16.95 -18.17
C HIS A 74 -5.69 -16.19 -17.40
N LEU A 75 -5.09 -16.81 -16.38
CA LEU A 75 -4.05 -16.20 -15.54
C LEU A 75 -2.65 -16.42 -16.12
N ILE A 76 -1.91 -15.34 -16.29
CA ILE A 76 -0.48 -15.36 -16.62
C ILE A 76 0.27 -14.86 -15.38
N ASP A 77 0.77 -15.80 -14.56
CA ASP A 77 1.47 -15.49 -13.32
C ASP A 77 2.93 -15.13 -13.60
N GLU A 78 3.45 -14.08 -12.90
CA GLU A 78 4.79 -13.51 -13.08
C GLU A 78 5.09 -13.11 -14.55
N TRP A 79 4.13 -12.43 -15.19
CA TRP A 79 4.19 -12.05 -16.63
C TRP A 79 5.46 -11.29 -17.01
N GLN A 80 6.08 -10.54 -16.08
CA GLN A 80 7.29 -9.75 -16.34
C GLN A 80 8.53 -10.60 -16.70
N ILE A 81 8.46 -11.93 -16.54
CA ILE A 81 9.49 -12.87 -17.02
C ILE A 81 9.60 -12.84 -18.54
N ALA A 82 8.48 -12.55 -19.22
CA ALA A 82 8.44 -12.38 -20.68
C ALA A 82 7.63 -11.11 -21.04
N PRO A 83 8.23 -9.90 -20.98
CA PRO A 83 7.52 -8.62 -21.11
C PRO A 83 6.79 -8.42 -22.45
N ASN A 84 7.20 -9.12 -23.51
CA ASN A 84 6.54 -9.11 -24.81
C ASN A 84 5.12 -9.71 -24.78
N LEU A 85 4.76 -10.47 -23.76
CA LEU A 85 3.38 -10.93 -23.53
C LEU A 85 2.40 -9.77 -23.36
N TRP A 86 2.85 -8.62 -22.88
CA TRP A 86 2.03 -7.42 -22.77
C TRP A 86 1.36 -7.03 -24.10
N ASN A 87 2.17 -6.94 -25.17
CA ASN A 87 1.65 -6.61 -26.50
C ASN A 87 0.77 -7.73 -27.05
N ALA A 88 1.08 -8.99 -26.76
CA ALA A 88 0.28 -10.14 -27.18
C ALA A 88 -1.09 -10.15 -26.51
N VAL A 89 -1.15 -9.95 -25.19
CA VAL A 89 -2.41 -9.83 -24.43
C VAL A 89 -3.25 -8.67 -24.95
N ARG A 90 -2.64 -7.48 -25.14
CA ARG A 90 -3.35 -6.33 -25.70
C ARG A 90 -3.96 -6.64 -27.07
N TYR A 91 -3.18 -7.25 -27.98
CA TYR A 91 -3.64 -7.62 -29.29
C TYR A 91 -4.79 -8.63 -29.24
N GLU A 92 -4.66 -9.66 -28.39
CA GLU A 92 -5.66 -10.69 -28.23
C GLU A 92 -6.98 -10.15 -27.65
N VAL A 93 -6.91 -9.21 -26.70
CA VAL A 93 -8.09 -8.49 -26.19
C VAL A 93 -8.80 -7.72 -27.30
N ASP A 94 -8.03 -7.04 -28.19
CA ASP A 94 -8.61 -6.33 -29.34
C ASP A 94 -9.27 -7.29 -30.34
N GLN A 95 -8.73 -8.52 -30.55
CA GLN A 95 -9.30 -9.48 -31.46
C GLN A 95 -10.57 -10.16 -30.95
N ARG A 96 -10.62 -10.46 -29.65
CA ARG A 96 -11.77 -11.11 -29.01
C ARG A 96 -12.93 -10.14 -28.78
N ASP A 97 -12.61 -8.84 -28.53
CA ASP A 97 -13.58 -7.78 -28.22
C ASP A 97 -14.52 -8.13 -27.04
N GLU A 98 -13.97 -8.82 -26.04
CA GLU A 98 -14.69 -9.27 -24.85
C GLU A 98 -13.95 -8.87 -23.56
N PHE A 99 -14.69 -8.68 -22.46
CA PHE A 99 -14.14 -8.41 -21.14
C PHE A 99 -13.75 -9.71 -20.42
N GLY A 100 -12.95 -9.59 -19.34
CA GLY A 100 -12.62 -10.71 -18.46
C GLY A 100 -11.76 -11.80 -19.10
N GLN A 101 -10.93 -11.47 -20.09
CA GLN A 101 -10.15 -12.46 -20.82
C GLN A 101 -8.89 -12.90 -20.07
N PHE A 102 -8.17 -11.94 -19.48
CA PHE A 102 -6.88 -12.23 -18.87
C PHE A 102 -6.72 -11.60 -17.48
N ILE A 103 -6.01 -12.33 -16.62
CA ILE A 103 -5.43 -11.81 -15.39
C ILE A 103 -3.91 -11.95 -15.52
N LEU A 104 -3.16 -10.88 -15.29
CA LEU A 104 -1.71 -10.90 -15.19
C LEU A 104 -1.32 -10.61 -13.74
N THR A 105 -0.31 -11.31 -13.22
CA THR A 105 0.28 -10.93 -11.92
C THR A 105 1.74 -10.57 -12.10
N GLY A 106 2.19 -9.57 -11.33
CA GLY A 106 3.57 -9.13 -11.36
C GLY A 106 4.05 -8.55 -10.03
N SER A 107 5.27 -8.95 -9.64
CA SER A 107 5.92 -8.48 -8.42
C SER A 107 6.91 -7.35 -8.65
N SER A 108 7.08 -6.92 -9.89
CA SER A 108 7.93 -5.79 -10.27
C SER A 108 7.45 -5.14 -11.57
N VAL A 109 7.76 -3.86 -11.72
CA VAL A 109 7.57 -3.14 -12.97
C VAL A 109 8.78 -3.46 -13.87
N PRO A 110 8.61 -4.00 -15.10
CA PRO A 110 9.71 -4.29 -15.99
C PRO A 110 10.59 -3.07 -16.27
N ALA A 111 11.92 -3.26 -16.30
CA ALA A 111 12.89 -2.18 -16.50
C ALA A 111 12.82 -1.56 -17.90
N LYS A 112 12.40 -2.33 -18.90
CA LYS A 112 12.23 -1.91 -20.28
C LYS A 112 10.82 -2.27 -20.74
N PHE A 113 9.93 -1.28 -20.73
CA PHE A 113 8.95 -1.20 -21.79
C PHE A 113 9.72 -0.64 -22.99
N ASP A 114 10.00 -1.45 -23.98
CA ASP A 114 10.63 -1.02 -25.23
C ASP A 114 9.77 0.10 -25.85
N ASP A 115 10.36 1.03 -26.60
CA ASP A 115 9.64 2.13 -27.29
C ASP A 115 8.53 1.63 -28.21
N SER A 116 8.57 0.34 -28.59
CA SER A 116 7.53 -0.38 -29.31
C SER A 116 6.37 -0.91 -28.43
N THR A 117 6.45 -0.78 -27.09
CA THR A 117 5.43 -1.32 -26.18
C THR A 117 4.28 -0.32 -26.06
N HIS A 118 3.11 -0.70 -26.56
CA HIS A 118 1.89 0.09 -26.38
C HIS A 118 1.49 0.17 -24.89
N THR A 119 0.89 1.29 -24.49
CA THR A 119 0.53 1.52 -23.10
C THR A 119 -0.54 0.58 -22.53
N GLY A 120 -1.27 -0.15 -23.39
CA GLY A 120 -2.40 -1.00 -23.01
C GLY A 120 -3.66 -0.22 -22.61
N THR A 121 -3.64 1.12 -22.75
CA THR A 121 -4.76 2.00 -22.37
C THR A 121 -6.08 1.51 -22.99
N GLY A 122 -7.11 1.40 -22.16
CA GLY A 122 -8.45 0.95 -22.53
C GLY A 122 -8.63 -0.59 -22.57
N ARG A 123 -7.55 -1.38 -22.66
CA ARG A 123 -7.57 -2.85 -22.76
C ARG A 123 -7.15 -3.52 -21.47
N ILE A 124 -6.07 -3.00 -20.85
CA ILE A 124 -5.48 -3.57 -19.64
C ILE A 124 -5.58 -2.52 -18.52
N VAL A 125 -6.26 -2.86 -17.45
CA VAL A 125 -6.29 -2.03 -16.23
C VAL A 125 -5.24 -2.54 -15.24
N ARG A 126 -4.64 -1.62 -14.49
CA ARG A 126 -3.70 -1.95 -13.43
C ARG A 126 -4.38 -1.82 -12.08
N MET A 127 -4.20 -2.82 -11.25
CA MET A 127 -4.72 -2.91 -9.90
C MET A 127 -3.57 -3.20 -8.94
N LYS A 128 -3.45 -2.42 -7.88
CA LYS A 128 -2.41 -2.65 -6.86
C LYS A 128 -2.96 -3.52 -5.74
N MET A 129 -2.23 -4.58 -5.40
CA MET A 129 -2.51 -5.43 -4.26
C MET A 129 -1.43 -5.23 -3.18
N ARG A 130 -1.85 -4.83 -1.98
CA ARG A 130 -0.96 -4.61 -0.83
C ARG A 130 -0.96 -5.83 0.10
N PRO A 131 -0.05 -5.93 1.08
CA PRO A 131 -0.23 -6.85 2.21
C PRO A 131 -1.61 -6.67 2.86
N MET A 132 -2.07 -7.65 3.61
CA MET A 132 -3.43 -7.67 4.18
C MET A 132 -3.65 -6.53 5.17
N SER A 133 -4.83 -5.92 5.11
CA SER A 133 -5.33 -5.03 6.16
C SER A 133 -5.62 -5.80 7.45
N LEU A 134 -5.90 -5.08 8.54
CA LEU A 134 -6.32 -5.71 9.79
C LEU A 134 -7.69 -6.41 9.62
N PHE A 135 -8.58 -5.88 8.81
CA PHE A 135 -9.85 -6.54 8.51
C PHE A 135 -9.65 -7.85 7.73
N GLU A 136 -8.84 -7.84 6.68
CA GLU A 136 -8.54 -9.03 5.90
C GLU A 136 -7.83 -10.12 6.72
N SER A 137 -6.98 -9.73 7.67
CA SER A 137 -6.29 -10.65 8.59
C SER A 137 -7.11 -11.07 9.81
N ARG A 138 -8.36 -10.57 9.93
CA ARG A 138 -9.30 -10.82 11.03
C ARG A 138 -8.85 -10.26 12.39
N ASP A 139 -8.00 -9.24 12.34
CA ASP A 139 -7.59 -8.47 13.53
C ASP A 139 -8.43 -7.18 13.69
N SER A 140 -9.28 -6.86 12.72
CA SER A 140 -10.35 -5.87 12.84
C SER A 140 -11.71 -6.57 12.83
N SER A 141 -12.62 -6.09 13.70
CA SER A 141 -14.00 -6.56 13.76
C SER A 141 -14.84 -6.12 12.56
N GLY A 142 -14.42 -5.05 11.86
CA GLY A 142 -15.16 -4.48 10.74
C GLY A 142 -16.50 -3.87 11.10
N GLN A 143 -16.69 -3.46 12.36
CA GLN A 143 -17.96 -2.86 12.83
C GLN A 143 -18.18 -1.44 12.30
N VAL A 144 -17.12 -0.77 11.85
CA VAL A 144 -17.16 0.57 11.23
C VAL A 144 -16.71 0.44 9.78
N SER A 145 -17.55 0.81 8.84
CA SER A 145 -17.22 0.84 7.41
C SER A 145 -16.81 2.25 7.00
N LEU A 146 -15.67 2.34 6.28
CA LEU A 146 -15.19 3.60 5.69
C LEU A 146 -16.21 4.13 4.67
N GLY A 147 -16.84 3.25 3.87
CA GLY A 147 -17.89 3.62 2.93
C GLY A 147 -19.12 4.20 3.64
N GLU A 148 -19.57 3.61 4.76
CA GLU A 148 -20.70 4.11 5.54
C GLU A 148 -20.43 5.47 6.21
N LEU A 149 -19.16 5.79 6.53
CA LEU A 149 -18.79 7.14 7.00
C LEU A 149 -19.03 8.20 5.91
N PHE A 150 -18.76 7.89 4.63
CA PHE A 150 -19.08 8.79 3.51
C PHE A 150 -20.60 8.98 3.34
N GLU A 151 -21.40 7.98 3.66
CA GLU A 151 -22.87 8.07 3.64
C GLU A 151 -23.47 8.79 4.86
N GLY A 152 -22.62 9.20 5.82
CA GLY A 152 -23.04 9.91 7.03
C GLY A 152 -23.78 9.02 8.04
N LYS A 153 -23.61 7.70 7.98
CA LYS A 153 -24.24 6.76 8.91
C LYS A 153 -23.63 6.86 10.32
N ASP A 154 -24.44 6.56 11.30
CA ASP A 154 -23.97 6.42 12.68
C ASP A 154 -23.08 5.19 12.82
N ILE A 155 -22.08 5.31 13.66
CA ILE A 155 -21.12 4.24 13.92
C ILE A 155 -21.27 3.68 15.34
N THR A 156 -20.97 2.40 15.46
CA THR A 156 -20.78 1.72 16.74
C THR A 156 -19.71 0.65 16.56
N GLY A 157 -18.91 0.43 17.57
CA GLY A 157 -17.88 -0.60 17.56
C GLY A 157 -17.21 -0.67 18.92
N THR A 158 -16.71 -1.83 19.29
CA THR A 158 -15.97 -2.06 20.53
C THR A 158 -14.61 -2.67 20.21
N ASP A 159 -13.60 -2.26 20.97
CA ASP A 159 -12.25 -2.75 20.84
C ASP A 159 -11.64 -3.08 22.20
N ASN A 160 -10.84 -4.16 22.25
CA ASN A 160 -10.14 -4.61 23.43
C ASN A 160 -8.62 -4.73 23.19
N HIS A 161 -8.10 -4.26 22.06
CA HIS A 161 -6.67 -4.30 21.79
C HIS A 161 -5.91 -3.40 22.76
N THR A 162 -4.79 -3.92 23.21
CA THR A 162 -3.82 -3.18 24.03
C THR A 162 -2.73 -2.57 23.14
N ILE A 163 -1.92 -1.69 23.71
CA ILE A 163 -0.76 -1.11 23.02
C ILE A 163 0.25 -2.21 22.59
N ASP A 164 0.38 -3.27 23.38
CA ASP A 164 1.22 -4.43 23.06
C ASP A 164 0.68 -5.20 21.85
N ASP A 165 -0.65 -5.33 21.74
CA ASP A 165 -1.29 -5.96 20.57
C ASP A 165 -1.04 -5.13 19.32
N ILE A 166 -1.21 -3.82 19.36
CA ILE A 166 -0.92 -2.91 18.24
C ILE A 166 0.56 -3.00 17.84
N ALA A 167 1.48 -3.00 18.81
CA ALA A 167 2.91 -3.16 18.56
C ALA A 167 3.23 -4.50 17.87
N TYR A 168 2.55 -5.58 18.29
CA TYR A 168 2.67 -6.89 17.65
C TYR A 168 2.15 -6.85 16.21
N LEU A 169 0.95 -6.29 15.96
CA LEU A 169 0.34 -6.20 14.62
C LEU A 169 1.21 -5.40 13.65
N ILE A 170 1.81 -4.31 14.12
CA ILE A 170 2.79 -3.52 13.37
C ILE A 170 3.99 -4.39 12.93
N CYS A 171 4.60 -5.10 13.88
CA CYS A 171 5.81 -5.90 13.62
C CYS A 171 5.52 -7.17 12.80
N ARG A 172 4.32 -7.76 12.94
CA ARG A 172 3.87 -8.93 12.16
C ARG A 172 3.63 -8.56 10.70
N GLY A 173 3.03 -7.39 10.48
CA GLY A 173 2.59 -6.96 9.17
C GLY A 173 1.38 -7.75 8.62
N GLY A 174 0.99 -7.39 7.40
CA GLY A 174 -0.12 -7.99 6.67
C GLY A 174 0.27 -9.15 5.74
N TRP A 175 1.35 -9.86 6.00
CA TRP A 175 1.80 -10.97 5.15
C TRP A 175 0.91 -12.20 5.33
N PRO A 176 0.24 -12.73 4.28
CA PRO A 176 -0.72 -13.84 4.42
C PRO A 176 -0.14 -15.09 5.10
N LYS A 177 1.16 -15.35 4.91
CA LYS A 177 1.83 -16.48 5.57
C LYS A 177 2.11 -16.26 7.06
N ALA A 178 2.07 -15.03 7.54
CA ALA A 178 2.22 -14.70 8.95
C ALA A 178 0.92 -14.92 9.74
N ILE A 179 -0.24 -14.86 9.07
CA ILE A 179 -1.54 -14.93 9.72
C ILE A 179 -1.83 -16.34 10.25
N GLY A 180 -2.30 -16.40 11.51
CA GLY A 180 -2.63 -17.67 12.19
C GLY A 180 -1.41 -18.51 12.54
N GLN A 181 -0.21 -17.94 12.57
CA GLN A 181 1.02 -18.59 13.08
C GLN A 181 1.28 -18.19 14.54
N THR A 182 2.21 -18.90 15.18
CA THR A 182 2.70 -18.48 16.50
C THR A 182 3.42 -17.13 16.38
N GLN A 183 3.41 -16.32 17.44
CA GLN A 183 4.04 -15.00 17.46
C GLN A 183 5.49 -15.01 16.92
N LYS A 184 6.30 -15.99 17.37
CA LYS A 184 7.69 -16.16 16.93
C LYS A 184 7.81 -16.37 15.42
N VAL A 185 6.93 -17.20 14.83
CA VAL A 185 6.95 -17.52 13.39
C VAL A 185 6.41 -16.35 12.58
N SER A 186 5.34 -15.70 13.04
CA SER A 186 4.75 -14.53 12.38
C SER A 186 5.76 -13.39 12.23
N LEU A 187 6.45 -13.01 13.31
CA LEU A 187 7.45 -11.95 13.30
C LEU A 187 8.66 -12.25 12.42
N LYS A 188 8.94 -13.54 12.18
CA LYS A 188 10.02 -13.93 11.29
C LYS A 188 9.71 -13.62 9.82
N GLN A 189 8.44 -13.65 9.40
CA GLN A 189 8.06 -13.45 8.00
C GLN A 189 8.50 -12.06 7.47
N ALA A 190 8.33 -11.00 8.25
CA ALA A 190 8.75 -9.65 7.88
C ALA A 190 10.28 -9.53 7.75
N ARG A 191 11.02 -10.19 8.63
CA ARG A 191 12.49 -10.22 8.58
C ARG A 191 13.00 -10.99 7.37
N ASP A 192 12.43 -12.18 7.11
CA ASP A 192 12.77 -12.97 5.93
C ASP A 192 12.44 -12.22 4.63
N TYR A 193 11.34 -11.46 4.61
CA TYR A 193 11.00 -10.58 3.48
C TYR A 193 12.04 -9.48 3.28
N PHE A 194 12.39 -8.77 4.37
CA PHE A 194 13.42 -7.72 4.32
C PHE A 194 14.76 -8.27 3.80
N ASP A 195 15.20 -9.42 4.30
CA ASP A 195 16.44 -10.07 3.87
C ASP A 195 16.40 -10.44 2.37
N ALA A 196 15.26 -10.94 1.87
CA ALA A 196 15.08 -11.25 0.45
C ALA A 196 15.11 -10.00 -0.43
N VAL A 197 14.48 -8.90 -0.01
CA VAL A 197 14.52 -7.61 -0.71
C VAL A 197 15.95 -7.11 -0.83
N VAL A 198 16.69 -7.11 0.27
CA VAL A 198 18.06 -6.58 0.35
C VAL A 198 19.06 -7.39 -0.47
N ASN A 199 19.01 -8.71 -0.34
CA ASN A 199 20.02 -9.59 -0.94
C ASN A 199 19.75 -9.93 -2.40
N ASP A 200 18.46 -9.95 -2.81
CA ASP A 200 18.08 -10.46 -4.13
C ASP A 200 17.24 -9.48 -4.95
N ASP A 201 16.06 -9.10 -4.44
CA ASP A 201 15.00 -8.51 -5.27
C ASP A 201 15.34 -7.14 -5.83
N ILE A 202 16.00 -6.30 -5.04
CA ILE A 202 16.37 -4.93 -5.45
C ILE A 202 17.34 -4.91 -6.65
N SER A 203 18.17 -5.93 -6.81
CA SER A 203 19.12 -6.03 -7.93
C SER A 203 18.49 -6.65 -9.17
N ARG A 204 17.40 -7.42 -9.02
CA ARG A 204 16.73 -8.10 -10.15
C ARG A 204 15.80 -7.19 -10.93
N VAL A 205 15.32 -6.09 -10.32
CA VAL A 205 14.29 -5.23 -10.90
C VAL A 205 14.70 -4.55 -12.22
N ASP A 206 15.95 -4.17 -12.33
CA ASP A 206 16.49 -3.44 -13.51
C ASP A 206 17.86 -3.97 -13.98
N GLY A 207 18.31 -5.08 -13.41
CA GLY A 207 19.61 -5.70 -13.73
C GLY A 207 20.82 -4.94 -13.17
N VAL A 208 20.61 -3.88 -12.40
CA VAL A 208 21.68 -3.13 -11.75
C VAL A 208 22.05 -3.83 -10.45
N LYS A 209 23.28 -4.33 -10.36
CA LYS A 209 23.79 -4.96 -9.14
C LYS A 209 23.91 -3.90 -8.03
N ARG A 210 23.16 -4.09 -6.94
CA ARG A 210 23.18 -3.22 -5.76
C ARG A 210 23.86 -3.91 -4.59
N ASP A 211 24.63 -3.15 -3.83
CA ASP A 211 25.27 -3.65 -2.63
C ASP A 211 24.24 -3.87 -1.50
N PRO A 212 24.19 -5.08 -0.90
CA PRO A 212 23.23 -5.37 0.17
C PRO A 212 23.41 -4.49 1.41
N GLU A 213 24.63 -4.19 1.82
CA GLU A 213 24.88 -3.36 3.00
C GLU A 213 24.47 -1.91 2.77
N ARG A 214 24.69 -1.38 1.57
CA ARG A 214 24.17 -0.07 1.16
C ARG A 214 22.64 -0.07 1.15
N THR A 215 22.02 -1.13 0.66
CA THR A 215 20.55 -1.28 0.67
C THR A 215 20.00 -1.29 2.10
N LYS A 216 20.61 -2.05 3.01
CA LYS A 216 20.22 -2.09 4.43
C LYS A 216 20.31 -0.70 5.06
N ARG A 217 21.41 0.01 4.87
CA ARG A 217 21.61 1.37 5.44
C ARG A 217 20.56 2.34 4.91
N LEU A 218 20.29 2.31 3.60
CA LEU A 218 19.26 3.16 3.01
C LEU A 218 17.87 2.85 3.55
N MET A 219 17.48 1.58 3.60
CA MET A 219 16.18 1.18 4.14
C MET A 219 16.07 1.53 5.63
N ARG A 220 17.16 1.44 6.40
CA ARG A 220 17.21 1.86 7.80
C ARG A 220 17.02 3.37 7.95
N SER A 221 17.71 4.18 7.15
CA SER A 221 17.53 5.63 7.11
C SER A 221 16.10 6.02 6.71
N TYR A 222 15.56 5.34 5.68
CA TYR A 222 14.19 5.56 5.25
C TYR A 222 13.19 5.22 6.36
N ALA A 223 13.38 4.12 7.10
CA ALA A 223 12.54 3.73 8.22
C ALA A 223 12.58 4.70 9.40
N ARG A 224 13.73 5.34 9.67
CA ARG A 224 13.86 6.39 10.69
C ARG A 224 13.12 7.68 10.32
N ASN A 225 12.87 7.88 9.03
CA ASN A 225 12.13 9.02 8.49
C ASN A 225 10.70 8.64 8.05
N ILE A 226 10.16 7.51 8.55
CA ILE A 226 8.79 7.06 8.24
C ILE A 226 7.76 8.08 8.73
N ALA A 227 6.64 8.19 8.02
CA ALA A 227 5.55 9.13 8.31
C ALA A 227 6.02 10.60 8.37
N THR A 228 7.14 10.94 7.72
CA THR A 228 7.65 12.30 7.61
C THR A 228 7.80 12.73 6.16
N GLN A 229 7.87 14.05 5.93
CA GLN A 229 8.15 14.64 4.62
C GLN A 229 9.66 14.84 4.42
N ALA A 230 10.48 13.87 4.86
CA ALA A 230 11.92 13.95 4.74
C ALA A 230 12.38 14.10 3.28
N ALA A 231 13.24 15.08 3.01
CA ALA A 231 13.86 15.25 1.70
C ALA A 231 14.87 14.12 1.43
N LEU A 232 15.19 13.90 0.15
CA LEU A 232 16.20 12.90 -0.22
C LEU A 232 17.57 13.22 0.38
N GLU A 233 17.88 14.50 0.54
CA GLU A 233 19.07 14.99 1.20
C GLU A 233 19.16 14.53 2.66
N THR A 234 18.05 14.61 3.40
CA THR A 234 17.97 14.14 4.80
C THR A 234 18.26 12.64 4.89
N ILE A 235 17.65 11.84 4.03
CA ILE A 235 17.89 10.38 3.97
C ILE A 235 19.35 10.09 3.62
N ARG A 236 19.90 10.78 2.63
CA ARG A 236 21.32 10.67 2.22
C ARG A 236 22.28 10.99 3.36
N ASP A 237 22.04 12.11 4.05
CA ASP A 237 22.94 12.60 5.07
C ASP A 237 22.91 11.68 6.31
N ASP A 238 21.76 11.10 6.66
CA ASP A 238 21.64 10.08 7.70
C ASP A 238 22.40 8.78 7.34
N VAL A 239 22.42 8.38 6.06
CA VAL A 239 23.24 7.26 5.60
C VAL A 239 24.74 7.58 5.71
N LYS A 240 25.16 8.80 5.35
CA LYS A 240 26.57 9.23 5.36
C LYS A 240 27.18 9.36 6.75
N LEU A 241 26.40 9.72 7.75
CA LEU A 241 26.89 9.83 9.14
C LEU A 241 27.55 8.55 9.67
N ASN A 242 27.30 7.42 9.03
CA ASN A 242 27.78 6.12 9.42
C ASN A 242 28.74 5.47 8.39
N ASP A 243 29.20 6.21 7.36
CA ASP A 243 30.04 5.64 6.30
C ASP A 243 30.98 6.66 5.66
N THR A 244 32.20 6.20 5.37
CA THR A 244 33.21 6.94 4.58
C THR A 244 32.98 6.87 3.06
N ASP A 245 32.00 6.09 2.61
CA ASP A 245 31.68 5.85 1.21
C ASP A 245 30.80 6.96 0.61
N THR A 246 31.02 7.31 -0.64
CA THR A 246 30.28 8.34 -1.34
C THR A 246 28.87 7.86 -1.71
N PHE A 247 27.89 8.21 -0.90
CA PHE A 247 26.48 8.09 -1.26
C PHE A 247 26.03 9.42 -1.86
N ASP A 248 26.05 9.54 -3.18
CA ASP A 248 25.55 10.74 -3.85
C ASP A 248 24.02 10.72 -3.98
N LYS A 249 23.43 11.84 -4.39
CA LYS A 249 21.98 11.99 -4.52
C LYS A 249 21.40 11.06 -5.60
N GLU A 250 22.13 10.83 -6.67
CA GLU A 250 21.70 9.99 -7.79
C GLU A 250 21.66 8.53 -7.38
N THR A 251 22.64 8.07 -6.60
CA THR A 251 22.65 6.73 -6.01
C THR A 251 21.46 6.51 -5.09
N VAL A 252 21.18 7.44 -4.14
CA VAL A 252 19.99 7.36 -3.28
C VAL A 252 18.72 7.27 -4.11
N TYR A 253 18.57 8.14 -5.12
CA TYR A 253 17.41 8.13 -6.01
C TYR A 253 17.26 6.78 -6.75
N SER A 254 18.35 6.22 -7.28
CA SER A 254 18.38 4.93 -7.98
C SER A 254 17.88 3.79 -7.08
N TYR A 255 18.36 3.73 -5.82
CA TYR A 255 17.93 2.69 -4.87
C TYR A 255 16.46 2.86 -4.46
N LEU A 256 16.03 4.09 -4.12
CA LEU A 256 14.63 4.34 -3.77
C LEU A 256 13.68 4.05 -4.94
N ASN A 257 14.07 4.39 -6.16
CA ASN A 257 13.29 4.07 -7.35
C ASN A 257 13.18 2.56 -7.59
N ALA A 258 14.26 1.81 -7.34
CA ALA A 258 14.23 0.35 -7.40
C ALA A 258 13.27 -0.23 -6.34
N LEU A 259 13.32 0.27 -5.09
CA LEU A 259 12.39 -0.16 -4.03
C LEU A 259 10.92 0.18 -4.37
N LYS A 260 10.65 1.32 -5.02
CA LYS A 260 9.32 1.66 -5.54
C LYS A 260 8.85 0.68 -6.63
N LYS A 261 9.76 0.33 -7.57
CA LYS A 261 9.45 -0.60 -8.67
C LYS A 261 9.14 -2.04 -8.22
N ILE A 262 9.63 -2.46 -7.05
CA ILE A 262 9.30 -3.75 -6.44
C ILE A 262 8.23 -3.62 -5.32
N PHE A 263 7.56 -2.48 -5.26
CA PHE A 263 6.44 -2.22 -4.34
C PHE A 263 6.81 -2.36 -2.84
N VAL A 264 8.04 -2.01 -2.47
CA VAL A 264 8.49 -1.97 -1.06
C VAL A 264 8.16 -0.64 -0.42
N ILE A 265 8.28 0.44 -1.21
CA ILE A 265 7.98 1.82 -0.80
C ILE A 265 6.75 2.33 -1.55
N GLU A 266 5.86 2.98 -0.82
CA GLU A 266 4.66 3.63 -1.35
C GLU A 266 4.42 4.95 -0.61
N ASP A 267 5.07 6.04 -1.09
CA ASP A 267 4.93 7.38 -0.52
C ASP A 267 3.49 7.92 -0.70
N SER A 268 3.05 8.81 0.19
CA SER A 268 1.77 9.51 0.09
C SER A 268 1.97 10.89 -0.49
N ARG A 269 1.20 11.22 -1.55
CA ARG A 269 1.23 12.54 -2.18
C ARG A 269 0.51 13.58 -1.34
N ALA A 270 0.89 14.83 -1.51
CA ALA A 270 0.20 15.93 -0.87
C ALA A 270 -1.19 16.16 -1.49
N TRP A 271 -2.19 16.33 -0.64
CA TRP A 271 -3.51 16.79 -1.03
C TRP A 271 -3.50 18.31 -1.27
N ASN A 272 -4.17 18.77 -2.33
CA ASN A 272 -4.15 20.16 -2.75
C ASN A 272 -5.58 20.71 -2.85
N PRO A 273 -6.24 20.99 -1.71
CA PRO A 273 -7.61 21.48 -1.68
C PRO A 273 -7.69 22.96 -2.07
N ASN A 274 -8.91 23.40 -2.43
CA ASN A 274 -9.21 24.80 -2.50
C ASN A 274 -9.31 25.38 -1.08
N LEU A 275 -8.42 26.30 -0.74
CA LEU A 275 -8.40 26.99 0.56
C LEU A 275 -8.95 28.41 0.46
N ARG A 276 -9.62 28.88 1.51
CA ARG A 276 -10.07 30.27 1.65
C ARG A 276 -8.89 31.24 1.73
N SER A 277 -7.79 30.81 2.29
CA SER A 277 -6.55 31.58 2.38
C SER A 277 -5.56 31.17 1.29
N LYS A 278 -4.68 32.09 0.88
CA LYS A 278 -3.57 31.80 -0.04
C LYS A 278 -2.40 31.09 0.68
N THR A 279 -2.67 30.28 1.70
CA THR A 279 -1.65 29.52 2.41
C THR A 279 -1.01 28.52 1.47
N ALA A 280 0.32 28.60 1.34
CA ALA A 280 1.03 27.67 0.47
C ALA A 280 1.07 26.26 1.10
N ILE A 281 0.64 25.27 0.34
CA ILE A 281 0.66 23.87 0.69
C ILE A 281 2.04 23.30 0.38
N ARG A 282 2.56 22.45 1.26
CA ARG A 282 3.78 21.68 1.00
C ARG A 282 3.46 20.52 0.08
N THR A 283 4.31 20.29 -0.92
CA THR A 283 4.09 19.28 -1.97
C THR A 283 5.03 18.08 -1.86
N THR A 284 5.87 18.02 -0.82
CA THR A 284 6.78 16.90 -0.59
C THR A 284 5.97 15.69 -0.11
N ASP A 285 6.20 14.52 -0.71
CA ASP A 285 5.55 13.29 -0.33
C ASP A 285 5.92 12.86 1.10
N THR A 286 4.96 12.30 1.83
CA THR A 286 5.22 11.62 3.11
C THR A 286 5.72 10.20 2.85
N ARG A 287 6.74 9.78 3.60
CA ARG A 287 7.47 8.53 3.40
C ARG A 287 6.76 7.36 4.07
N TYR A 288 6.42 6.33 3.29
CA TYR A 288 5.83 5.08 3.81
C TYR A 288 6.42 3.84 3.12
N PHE A 289 6.56 2.77 3.89
CA PHE A 289 6.64 1.43 3.32
C PHE A 289 5.24 0.93 2.96
N VAL A 290 5.17 -0.04 2.04
CA VAL A 290 3.90 -0.70 1.71
C VAL A 290 3.31 -1.46 2.88
N ASP A 291 4.15 -1.83 3.86
CA ASP A 291 3.76 -2.47 5.11
C ASP A 291 4.70 -2.02 6.26
N PRO A 292 4.17 -1.66 7.43
CA PRO A 292 4.96 -1.13 8.55
C PRO A 292 6.00 -2.12 9.08
N SER A 293 5.77 -3.43 8.93
CA SER A 293 6.71 -4.45 9.40
C SER A 293 8.06 -4.43 8.66
N ILE A 294 8.11 -3.83 7.47
CA ILE A 294 9.38 -3.63 6.75
C ILE A 294 10.24 -2.60 7.49
N ALA A 295 9.63 -1.54 8.04
CA ALA A 295 10.35 -0.54 8.83
C ALA A 295 10.92 -1.16 10.10
N THR A 296 10.12 -1.90 10.87
CA THR A 296 10.59 -2.56 12.09
C THR A 296 11.68 -3.60 11.80
N ALA A 297 11.54 -4.39 10.72
CA ALA A 297 12.56 -5.35 10.29
C ALA A 297 13.87 -4.65 9.91
N SER A 298 13.82 -3.55 9.16
CA SER A 298 15.02 -2.80 8.73
C SER A 298 15.76 -2.14 9.89
N LEU A 299 15.07 -1.79 10.97
CA LEU A 299 15.64 -1.23 12.20
C LEU A 299 16.05 -2.29 13.22
N GLY A 300 15.66 -3.56 13.00
CA GLY A 300 15.89 -4.65 13.94
C GLY A 300 15.03 -4.58 15.20
N LEU A 301 13.88 -3.88 15.13
CA LEU A 301 12.97 -3.68 16.26
C LEU A 301 11.94 -4.81 16.36
N GLY A 302 11.51 -5.09 17.60
CA GLY A 302 10.39 -5.96 17.92
C GLY A 302 9.28 -5.20 18.67
N PRO A 303 8.17 -5.88 19.02
CA PRO A 303 7.04 -5.23 19.68
C PRO A 303 7.41 -4.50 20.98
N LYS A 304 8.29 -5.08 21.80
CA LYS A 304 8.73 -4.46 23.06
C LYS A 304 9.52 -3.17 22.85
N ASP A 305 10.32 -3.11 21.76
CA ASP A 305 11.09 -1.90 21.46
C ASP A 305 10.14 -0.75 21.09
N LEU A 306 9.05 -1.04 20.34
CA LEU A 306 8.02 -0.06 20.01
C LEU A 306 7.28 0.45 21.25
N VAL A 307 6.90 -0.43 22.18
CA VAL A 307 6.21 -0.03 23.42
C VAL A 307 7.11 0.85 24.30
N ASN A 308 8.43 0.65 24.25
CA ASN A 308 9.39 1.48 24.97
C ASN A 308 9.62 2.88 24.35
N ASP A 309 9.21 3.09 23.09
CA ASP A 309 9.29 4.39 22.39
C ASP A 309 7.96 4.67 21.67
N LEU A 310 6.97 5.13 22.42
CA LEU A 310 5.63 5.41 21.90
C LEU A 310 5.61 6.53 20.84
N ASN A 311 6.56 7.47 20.89
CA ASN A 311 6.66 8.51 19.88
C ASN A 311 7.02 7.90 18.51
N PHE A 312 8.02 7.05 18.48
CA PHE A 312 8.40 6.35 17.26
C PHE A 312 7.34 5.32 16.82
N MET A 313 6.75 4.62 17.80
CA MET A 313 5.63 3.70 17.53
C MET A 313 4.47 4.44 16.83
N GLY A 314 4.16 5.68 17.21
CA GLY A 314 3.14 6.51 16.58
C GLY A 314 3.37 6.71 15.10
N LEU A 315 4.62 7.00 14.69
CA LEU A 315 4.98 7.15 13.26
C LEU A 315 4.82 5.84 12.47
N ILE A 316 5.19 4.70 13.07
CA ILE A 316 5.03 3.40 12.40
C ILE A 316 3.55 2.97 12.40
N PHE A 317 2.80 3.31 13.44
CA PHE A 317 1.35 3.08 13.50
C PHE A 317 0.62 3.87 12.39
N GLU A 318 1.04 5.09 12.12
CA GLU A 318 0.52 5.87 10.99
C GLU A 318 0.71 5.14 9.66
N ASN A 319 1.87 4.50 9.44
CA ASN A 319 2.08 3.67 8.25
C ASN A 319 1.13 2.46 8.19
N LEU A 320 0.82 1.83 9.32
CA LEU A 320 -0.18 0.76 9.39
C LEU A 320 -1.55 1.27 8.96
N CYS A 321 -2.00 2.39 9.53
CA CYS A 321 -3.29 3.00 9.21
C CYS A 321 -3.39 3.42 7.74
N VAL A 322 -2.35 4.06 7.20
CA VAL A 322 -2.31 4.48 5.79
C VAL A 322 -2.35 3.28 4.84
N ARG A 323 -1.69 2.15 5.18
CA ARG A 323 -1.82 0.90 4.42
C ARG A 323 -3.28 0.44 4.35
N ASP A 324 -3.95 0.37 5.50
CA ASP A 324 -5.33 -0.12 5.59
C ASP A 324 -6.30 0.83 4.90
N LEU A 325 -6.17 2.14 5.14
CA LEU A 325 -6.97 3.16 4.45
C LEU A 325 -6.84 3.05 2.92
N ARG A 326 -5.65 2.83 2.39
CA ARG A 326 -5.44 2.64 0.95
C ARG A 326 -6.19 1.42 0.41
N ILE A 327 -6.16 0.29 1.14
CA ILE A 327 -6.86 -0.93 0.75
C ILE A 327 -8.37 -0.69 0.71
N TYR A 328 -8.92 0.00 1.72
CA TYR A 328 -10.34 0.30 1.79
C TYR A 328 -10.78 1.36 0.79
N THR A 329 -9.92 2.36 0.54
CA THR A 329 -10.19 3.44 -0.42
C THR A 329 -10.16 2.98 -1.86
N ASP A 330 -9.30 2.00 -2.22
CA ASP A 330 -9.22 1.47 -3.58
C ASP A 330 -10.58 0.92 -4.07
N VAL A 331 -11.37 0.27 -3.20
CA VAL A 331 -12.70 -0.27 -3.57
C VAL A 331 -13.81 0.78 -3.48
N LEU A 332 -13.53 1.95 -2.97
CA LEU A 332 -14.42 3.12 -2.97
C LEU A 332 -14.12 4.09 -4.11
N ASP A 333 -13.28 3.69 -5.06
CA ASP A 333 -12.80 4.52 -6.19
C ASP A 333 -12.20 5.85 -5.72
N GLY A 334 -11.18 5.77 -4.85
CA GLY A 334 -10.51 6.94 -4.30
C GLY A 334 -9.01 6.76 -4.11
N ASP A 335 -8.38 7.78 -3.58
CA ASP A 335 -6.95 7.83 -3.25
C ASP A 335 -6.75 8.37 -1.83
N VAL A 336 -5.64 7.98 -1.18
CA VAL A 336 -5.21 8.49 0.12
C VAL A 336 -4.05 9.45 -0.05
N TYR A 337 -4.21 10.65 0.49
CA TYR A 337 -3.24 11.74 0.48
C TYR A 337 -2.87 12.15 1.90
N HIS A 338 -1.87 13.01 2.06
CA HIS A 338 -1.63 13.76 3.29
C HIS A 338 -1.82 15.26 3.03
N TYR A 339 -2.00 16.04 4.08
CA TYR A 339 -2.03 17.50 3.99
C TYR A 339 -1.03 18.13 4.95
N ARG A 340 -0.27 19.12 4.47
CA ARG A 340 0.53 20.00 5.31
C ARG A 340 0.69 21.35 4.67
N ASP A 341 0.51 22.41 5.47
CA ASP A 341 0.75 23.78 5.00
C ASP A 341 1.99 24.41 5.64
N LYS A 342 2.31 25.63 5.21
CA LYS A 342 3.45 26.39 5.75
C LYS A 342 3.23 26.89 7.18
N THR A 343 2.00 26.91 7.69
CA THR A 343 1.70 27.29 9.06
C THR A 343 1.92 26.14 10.04
N GLY A 344 2.20 24.93 9.54
CA GLY A 344 2.37 23.72 10.32
C GLY A 344 1.06 22.97 10.61
N LEU A 345 -0.07 23.40 10.02
CA LEU A 345 -1.30 22.62 10.08
C LEU A 345 -1.16 21.38 9.20
N GLU A 346 -1.47 20.23 9.78
CA GLU A 346 -1.32 18.91 9.15
C GLU A 346 -2.63 18.14 9.20
N CYS A 347 -2.75 17.14 8.32
CA CYS A 347 -3.72 16.07 8.37
C CYS A 347 -3.01 14.81 7.86
N ASP A 348 -2.96 13.77 8.68
CA ASP A 348 -2.16 12.57 8.44
C ASP A 348 -2.66 11.81 7.21
N ALA A 349 -3.99 11.70 7.05
CA ALA A 349 -4.58 11.10 5.87
C ALA A 349 -5.83 11.86 5.39
N VAL A 350 -5.92 12.06 4.08
CA VAL A 350 -7.12 12.55 3.40
C VAL A 350 -7.55 11.48 2.42
N VAL A 351 -8.71 10.87 2.66
CA VAL A 351 -9.35 9.96 1.71
C VAL A 351 -10.19 10.80 0.76
N HIS A 352 -9.86 10.76 -0.54
CA HIS A 352 -10.56 11.57 -1.55
C HIS A 352 -11.06 10.65 -2.67
N LEU A 353 -12.40 10.57 -2.79
CA LEU A 353 -13.08 9.75 -3.79
C LEU A 353 -13.18 10.50 -5.12
N ARG A 354 -13.31 9.76 -6.22
CA ARG A 354 -13.42 10.35 -7.57
C ARG A 354 -14.70 11.11 -7.81
N ASN A 355 -15.75 10.87 -7.01
CA ASN A 355 -17.00 11.66 -7.05
C ASN A 355 -16.85 13.05 -6.42
N GLY A 356 -15.68 13.36 -5.80
CA GLY A 356 -15.38 14.61 -5.15
C GLY A 356 -15.57 14.62 -3.62
N ASP A 357 -16.15 13.58 -3.07
CA ASP A 357 -16.28 13.42 -1.62
C ASP A 357 -14.91 13.15 -0.98
N TYR A 358 -14.70 13.66 0.24
CA TYR A 358 -13.46 13.42 0.97
C TYR A 358 -13.68 13.37 2.47
N GLY A 359 -12.82 12.59 3.14
CA GLY A 359 -12.74 12.49 4.60
C GLY A 359 -11.39 12.96 5.11
N LEU A 360 -11.36 13.64 6.24
CA LEU A 360 -10.15 14.10 6.92
C LEU A 360 -9.86 13.21 8.12
N ILE A 361 -8.63 12.72 8.25
CA ILE A 361 -8.24 11.72 9.24
C ILE A 361 -6.94 12.12 9.92
N GLU A 362 -6.97 12.22 11.25
CA GLU A 362 -5.81 12.25 12.11
C GLU A 362 -5.58 10.88 12.72
N ILE A 363 -4.32 10.47 12.86
CA ILE A 363 -3.93 9.14 13.34
C ILE A 363 -3.20 9.28 14.66
N LYS A 364 -3.71 8.64 15.71
CA LYS A 364 -3.16 8.74 17.07
C LYS A 364 -3.10 7.36 17.73
N LEU A 365 -2.08 7.07 18.53
CA LEU A 365 -2.02 5.78 19.24
C LEU A 365 -3.17 5.59 20.23
N GLY A 366 -3.74 6.68 20.76
CA GLY A 366 -4.84 6.67 21.72
C GLY A 366 -4.58 7.63 22.87
N GLY A 367 -5.54 7.69 23.81
CA GLY A 367 -5.54 8.61 24.94
C GLY A 367 -6.27 9.92 24.65
N ASP A 368 -7.02 10.40 25.64
CA ASP A 368 -7.95 11.53 25.46
C ASP A 368 -7.26 12.81 24.98
N ASP A 369 -6.06 13.11 25.48
CA ASP A 369 -5.31 14.31 25.09
C ASP A 369 -4.95 14.29 23.60
N LEU A 370 -4.43 13.18 23.08
CA LEU A 370 -4.07 13.02 21.67
C LEU A 370 -5.31 13.01 20.76
N ILE A 371 -6.41 12.39 21.22
CA ILE A 371 -7.69 12.40 20.51
C ILE A 371 -8.23 13.83 20.41
N ASN A 372 -8.20 14.60 21.50
CA ASN A 372 -8.63 16.00 21.52
C ASN A 372 -7.76 16.88 20.62
N GLU A 373 -6.44 16.69 20.63
CA GLU A 373 -5.51 17.39 19.73
C GLU A 373 -5.82 17.11 18.27
N GLY A 374 -6.00 15.82 17.90
CA GLY A 374 -6.33 15.41 16.54
C GLY A 374 -7.67 15.99 16.08
N ALA A 375 -8.71 15.93 16.91
CA ALA A 375 -10.00 16.54 16.61
C ALA A 375 -9.90 18.05 16.38
N ALA A 376 -9.16 18.76 17.22
CA ALA A 376 -8.94 20.20 17.06
C ALA A 376 -8.17 20.54 15.76
N SER A 377 -7.22 19.70 15.35
CA SER A 377 -6.49 19.87 14.07
C SER A 377 -7.45 19.73 12.88
N LEU A 378 -8.29 18.69 12.87
CA LEU A 378 -9.27 18.44 11.81
C LEU A 378 -10.29 19.58 11.69
N LEU A 379 -10.81 20.08 12.79
CA LEU A 379 -11.74 21.22 12.80
C LEU A 379 -11.08 22.47 12.21
N ARG A 380 -9.86 22.81 12.64
CA ARG A 380 -9.11 23.95 12.07
C ARG A 380 -8.87 23.81 10.57
N LEU A 381 -8.59 22.60 10.08
CA LEU A 381 -8.41 22.38 8.64
C LEU A 381 -9.74 22.54 7.91
N SER A 382 -10.82 21.97 8.43
CA SER A 382 -12.16 22.08 7.84
C SER A 382 -12.61 23.54 7.69
N GLU A 383 -12.30 24.41 8.67
CA GLU A 383 -12.60 25.84 8.61
C GLU A 383 -11.83 26.60 7.52
N LYS A 384 -10.62 26.13 7.16
CA LYS A 384 -9.81 26.74 6.10
C LYS A 384 -10.28 26.39 4.70
N ILE A 385 -11.06 25.34 4.51
CA ILE A 385 -11.53 24.91 3.19
C ILE A 385 -12.52 25.89 2.64
N ASP A 386 -12.36 26.25 1.35
CA ASP A 386 -13.25 27.15 0.62
C ASP A 386 -14.52 26.39 0.16
N THR A 387 -15.56 26.48 0.97
CA THR A 387 -16.82 25.77 0.73
C THR A 387 -17.63 26.31 -0.45
N ASP A 388 -17.22 27.42 -1.06
CA ASP A 388 -17.80 27.94 -2.31
C ASP A 388 -17.20 27.21 -3.54
N LYS A 389 -16.06 26.52 -3.36
CA LYS A 389 -15.32 25.84 -4.44
C LYS A 389 -15.27 24.32 -4.30
N MET A 390 -15.47 23.80 -3.10
CA MET A 390 -15.54 22.35 -2.85
C MET A 390 -16.44 22.09 -1.65
N HIS A 391 -16.98 20.87 -1.57
CA HIS A 391 -17.84 20.47 -0.46
C HIS A 391 -17.12 20.52 0.89
N LYS A 392 -17.88 20.53 1.99
CA LYS A 392 -17.34 20.19 3.31
C LYS A 392 -16.87 18.74 3.31
N PRO A 393 -15.92 18.38 4.19
CA PRO A 393 -15.56 16.96 4.34
C PRO A 393 -16.81 16.15 4.71
N SER A 394 -16.97 14.98 4.10
CA SER A 394 -18.08 14.06 4.41
C SER A 394 -18.01 13.59 5.86
N PHE A 395 -16.79 13.40 6.35
CA PHE A 395 -16.50 13.11 7.75
C PHE A 395 -15.14 13.64 8.19
N MET A 396 -14.99 13.77 9.50
CA MET A 396 -13.70 14.00 10.17
C MET A 396 -13.52 12.88 11.20
N MET A 397 -12.34 12.23 11.22
CA MET A 397 -12.10 11.06 12.07
C MET A 397 -10.73 11.11 12.72
N VAL A 398 -10.67 10.85 14.03
CA VAL A 398 -9.44 10.46 14.70
C VAL A 398 -9.38 8.93 14.71
N LEU A 399 -8.46 8.36 13.93
CA LEU A 399 -8.22 6.93 13.84
C LEU A 399 -7.22 6.51 14.90
N CYS A 400 -7.66 5.66 15.84
CA CYS A 400 -6.89 5.35 17.05
C CYS A 400 -6.28 3.95 17.00
N GLY A 401 -5.10 3.79 17.64
CA GLY A 401 -4.53 2.47 17.92
C GLY A 401 -5.29 1.77 19.04
N VAL A 402 -5.57 2.49 20.11
CA VAL A 402 -6.26 1.97 21.28
C VAL A 402 -7.36 2.95 21.72
N ALA A 403 -8.60 2.50 21.67
CA ALA A 403 -9.76 3.16 22.24
C ALA A 403 -10.84 2.10 22.53
N PRO A 404 -11.61 2.18 23.64
CA PRO A 404 -12.52 1.10 24.04
C PRO A 404 -13.73 0.93 23.11
N PHE A 405 -14.08 1.96 22.35
CA PHE A 405 -15.21 1.94 21.42
C PHE A 405 -15.10 3.02 20.34
N ALA A 406 -15.82 2.81 19.25
CA ALA A 406 -16.02 3.81 18.21
C ALA A 406 -17.23 4.70 18.57
N TYR A 407 -17.08 6.02 18.42
CA TYR A 407 -18.14 6.98 18.74
C TYR A 407 -17.99 8.28 17.96
N LYS A 408 -19.09 9.05 17.92
CA LYS A 408 -19.11 10.42 17.41
C LYS A 408 -19.07 11.40 18.57
N ARG A 409 -18.13 12.33 18.55
CA ARG A 409 -17.98 13.42 19.53
C ARG A 409 -19.08 14.48 19.32
N GLU A 410 -19.29 15.32 20.34
CA GLU A 410 -20.22 16.45 20.26
C GLU A 410 -19.85 17.47 19.17
N ASP A 411 -18.55 17.63 18.86
CA ASP A 411 -18.04 18.48 17.79
C ASP A 411 -18.16 17.88 16.37
N GLY A 412 -18.73 16.66 16.27
CA GLY A 412 -19.00 15.97 15.03
C GLY A 412 -17.83 15.12 14.52
N VAL A 413 -16.68 15.12 15.18
CA VAL A 413 -15.53 14.27 14.82
C VAL A 413 -15.77 12.85 15.32
N PHE A 414 -15.53 11.87 14.44
CA PHE A 414 -15.57 10.46 14.81
C PHE A 414 -14.26 10.04 15.48
N VAL A 415 -14.34 9.16 16.46
CA VAL A 415 -13.20 8.45 17.05
C VAL A 415 -13.39 6.97 16.77
N VAL A 416 -12.42 6.36 16.07
CA VAL A 416 -12.53 4.99 15.60
C VAL A 416 -11.24 4.22 15.91
N PRO A 417 -11.29 3.12 16.67
CA PRO A 417 -10.17 2.19 16.75
C PRO A 417 -9.92 1.54 15.39
N ILE A 418 -8.64 1.42 14.97
CA ILE A 418 -8.28 0.77 13.72
C ILE A 418 -8.79 -0.67 13.62
N SER A 419 -8.88 -1.36 14.75
CA SER A 419 -9.42 -2.71 14.92
C SER A 419 -10.96 -2.81 14.79
N CYS A 420 -11.65 -1.68 14.59
CA CYS A 420 -13.05 -1.66 14.22
C CYS A 420 -13.28 -1.36 12.73
N LEU A 421 -12.25 -0.90 11.98
CA LEU A 421 -12.41 -0.36 10.63
C LEU A 421 -12.39 -1.46 9.55
N LYS A 422 -13.23 -1.29 8.50
CA LYS A 422 -13.21 -2.00 7.21
C LYS A 422 -13.48 -1.05 6.05
N ASP A 423 -13.53 -1.59 4.80
CA ASP A 423 -13.97 -0.94 3.56
C ASP A 423 -15.41 -0.42 3.59
#